data_cb44db0434c211437c19763db1cac38a
#
_entry.id   cb44db0434c211437c19763db1cac38a
#
_cell.length_a   1.000
_cell.length_b   1.000
_cell.length_c   1.000
_cell.angle_alpha   90.00
_cell.angle_beta   90.00
_cell.angle_gamma   90.00
#
_symmetry.space_group_name_H-M   'P 1'
#
loop_
_entity.id
_entity.type
_entity.pdbx_description
1 polymer ?
#
loop_
_entity_poly.entity_id
_entity_poly.type
_entity_poly.pdbx_seq_one_letter_code
_entity_poly.pdbx_strand_id
1 'polypeptide(L)'
;MVQNAEYGSGVEITRLEGKGNGRGDLELTYASEQDILDNTIASTVTYTAGHGPVDIRVVDPIRVPDAEFELRLAGDDADLEDAIDAYWTLTNETMLSDDDPDNDYKAVHESSTSIALLNEELLLDWGLSVTLHQYAYPEDGKFTEPVHASITFDDSSKPWFVGIPDQEGFSELNWIRAGNQEGADDVPSEVIFNDLKTGNPLDEDEVYEGILGGTWAPYCLVSYTGDVELPTGEVVSLPNIAPTVDGLEGDLSPFSGISGLNNVDVVLTSNKDLWTRCPVLEMQSVHELAQDEDGDDGTNTRPEKLTLRHHPSVDKNGRYAGQSGYEGPGNQPMGMGWFPGYAIDVGTGERLNMAFGEDSWLGADNGDDMLWNPSPNIYGGVGGGFGGGGGGSAIYAGGQHWIYVFKNSQYEEGTENRMPAYDEGAYLYENLEVSGSTTNVRRVFRACTWVGSSLLNDGFELLSIEDGLIPNDARIRLRVAKAYEKYSPTNVDAEDNYDGATNFWNPLYTFSTKDIAAVPMQDTVLTSVLDEINVVPNPYYAFSQYETSKLDNRIKITNLPEVCTIRIYNLQGTLVRQFSKADPLTSVDWDLKNERNVPIAGGVYIIHVEVPGIGDKTLKWFGIMRPTDLDNF
;
A
#
# COMPACT_ATOMS: atom_id res chain seq x y z
N MET A 1 -21.10 -11.06 -32.22
CA MET A 1 -19.86 -10.57 -31.61
C MET A 1 -19.35 -11.59 -30.62
N VAL A 2 -18.07 -11.81 -30.58
CA VAL A 2 -17.41 -12.57 -29.51
C VAL A 2 -16.97 -11.55 -28.49
N GLN A 3 -17.36 -11.72 -27.24
CA GLN A 3 -16.86 -10.89 -26.14
C GLN A 3 -15.57 -11.53 -25.63
N ASN A 4 -14.49 -10.75 -25.54
CA ASN A 4 -13.23 -11.18 -24.93
C ASN A 4 -13.19 -10.83 -23.44
N ALA A 5 -13.95 -9.80 -23.02
CA ALA A 5 -14.05 -9.38 -21.63
C ALA A 5 -15.12 -10.15 -20.86
N GLU A 6 -14.89 -10.39 -19.60
CA GLU A 6 -15.89 -10.85 -18.65
C GLU A 6 -16.58 -9.66 -17.98
N TYR A 7 -17.86 -9.80 -17.65
CA TYR A 7 -18.59 -8.83 -16.84
C TYR A 7 -17.92 -8.65 -15.47
N GLY A 8 -17.65 -7.41 -15.10
CA GLY A 8 -17.01 -7.04 -13.84
C GLY A 8 -15.50 -7.18 -13.82
N SER A 9 -14.87 -7.60 -14.96
CA SER A 9 -13.41 -7.58 -15.05
C SER A 9 -12.88 -6.15 -15.01
N GLY A 10 -11.79 -5.93 -14.28
CA GLY A 10 -11.05 -4.68 -14.27
C GLY A 10 -10.13 -4.54 -15.48
N VAL A 11 -9.64 -3.32 -15.69
CA VAL A 11 -8.66 -2.99 -16.71
C VAL A 11 -7.41 -2.45 -16.01
N GLU A 12 -6.23 -2.80 -16.51
CA GLU A 12 -4.98 -2.19 -16.07
C GLU A 12 -4.96 -0.72 -16.45
N ILE A 13 -4.49 0.14 -15.54
CA ILE A 13 -4.46 1.58 -15.76
C ILE A 13 -3.04 2.10 -15.53
N THR A 14 -2.57 2.94 -16.45
CA THR A 14 -1.24 3.55 -16.42
C THR A 14 -1.34 5.02 -16.05
N ARG A 15 -0.65 5.41 -14.99
CA ARG A 15 -0.48 6.81 -14.58
C ARG A 15 0.61 7.46 -15.46
N LEU A 16 0.31 8.63 -16.00
CA LEU A 16 1.25 9.47 -16.74
C LEU A 16 1.66 10.71 -15.93
N GLU A 17 0.70 11.37 -15.25
CA GLU A 17 0.91 12.58 -14.45
C GLU A 17 0.12 12.48 -13.14
N GLY A 18 0.45 13.35 -12.19
CA GLY A 18 -0.24 13.43 -10.91
C GLY A 18 0.04 12.26 -9.98
N LYS A 19 -0.55 12.31 -8.80
CA LYS A 19 -0.58 11.20 -7.83
C LYS A 19 -2.00 10.73 -7.65
N GLY A 20 -2.17 9.42 -7.50
CA GLY A 20 -3.44 8.84 -7.08
C GLY A 20 -3.65 8.94 -5.57
N ASN A 21 -4.88 8.80 -5.15
CA ASN A 21 -5.21 8.60 -3.74
C ASN A 21 -4.71 7.25 -3.23
N GLY A 22 -4.63 7.13 -1.91
CA GLY A 22 -4.21 5.90 -1.22
C GLY A 22 -5.36 4.95 -0.96
N ARG A 23 -5.75 4.13 -1.94
CA ARG A 23 -6.59 2.97 -1.64
C ARG A 23 -5.77 1.90 -0.91
N GLY A 24 -6.40 1.18 0.02
CA GLY A 24 -5.74 0.10 0.76
C GLY A 24 -5.22 -1.06 -0.11
N ASP A 25 -5.78 -1.24 -1.30
CA ASP A 25 -5.49 -2.32 -2.23
C ASP A 25 -4.71 -1.89 -3.49
N LEU A 26 -4.10 -0.69 -3.51
CA LEU A 26 -3.23 -0.28 -4.61
C LEU A 26 -2.12 -1.31 -4.86
N GLU A 27 -1.97 -1.73 -6.12
CA GLU A 27 -0.97 -2.71 -6.51
C GLU A 27 -0.41 -2.42 -7.90
N LEU A 28 0.93 -2.30 -7.98
CA LEU A 28 1.63 -2.15 -9.26
C LEU A 28 1.67 -3.47 -10.02
N THR A 29 1.72 -3.39 -11.34
CA THR A 29 2.09 -4.55 -12.15
C THR A 29 3.56 -4.90 -11.92
N TYR A 30 3.90 -6.18 -12.09
CA TYR A 30 5.27 -6.65 -11.99
C TYR A 30 6.23 -5.87 -12.90
N ALA A 31 5.79 -5.52 -14.11
CA ALA A 31 6.62 -4.77 -15.07
C ALA A 31 6.96 -3.36 -14.54
N SER A 32 5.99 -2.65 -13.96
CA SER A 32 6.22 -1.33 -13.37
C SER A 32 7.14 -1.41 -12.14
N GLU A 33 6.98 -2.42 -11.31
CA GLU A 33 7.87 -2.62 -10.17
C GLU A 33 9.31 -2.88 -10.61
N GLN A 34 9.53 -3.69 -11.66
CA GLN A 34 10.87 -3.91 -12.21
C GLN A 34 11.47 -2.64 -12.83
N ASP A 35 10.67 -1.84 -13.53
CA ASP A 35 11.13 -0.57 -14.10
C ASP A 35 11.60 0.40 -13.01
N ILE A 36 10.88 0.49 -11.88
CA ILE A 36 11.28 1.29 -10.73
C ILE A 36 12.59 0.77 -10.11
N LEU A 37 12.74 -0.53 -9.99
CA LEU A 37 13.94 -1.13 -9.40
C LEU A 37 15.17 -0.92 -10.28
N ASP A 38 15.00 -0.95 -11.61
CA ASP A 38 16.08 -0.78 -12.58
C ASP A 38 16.48 0.71 -12.77
N ASN A 39 15.51 1.63 -12.73
CA ASN A 39 15.70 3.03 -13.08
C ASN A 39 15.57 4.01 -11.90
N THR A 40 15.23 3.53 -10.72
CA THR A 40 14.97 4.32 -9.49
C THR A 40 13.70 5.18 -9.58
N ILE A 41 13.42 5.79 -10.70
CA ILE A 41 12.22 6.59 -11.00
C ILE A 41 11.63 6.08 -12.31
N ALA A 42 10.41 5.58 -12.27
CA ALA A 42 9.63 5.27 -13.46
C ALA A 42 8.81 6.49 -13.88
N SER A 43 8.93 6.90 -15.14
CA SER A 43 8.16 8.02 -15.68
C SER A 43 6.65 7.72 -15.69
N THR A 44 6.29 6.46 -15.86
CA THR A 44 4.91 5.97 -15.87
C THR A 44 4.81 4.73 -15.00
N VAL A 45 3.66 4.53 -14.36
CA VAL A 45 3.39 3.32 -13.59
C VAL A 45 2.04 2.73 -13.96
N THR A 46 2.01 1.41 -14.13
CA THR A 46 0.80 0.66 -14.44
C THR A 46 0.37 -0.12 -13.21
N TYR A 47 -0.91 0.00 -12.88
CA TYR A 47 -1.53 -0.71 -11.77
C TYR A 47 -2.24 -1.96 -12.27
N THR A 48 -2.24 -3.00 -11.46
CA THR A 48 -2.98 -4.23 -11.71
C THR A 48 -4.47 -3.92 -11.82
N ALA A 49 -5.15 -4.61 -12.71
CA ALA A 49 -6.56 -4.43 -13.01
C ALA A 49 -7.43 -4.48 -11.72
N GLY A 50 -8.18 -3.42 -11.46
CA GLY A 50 -9.02 -3.27 -10.27
C GLY A 50 -8.29 -2.83 -9.00
N HIS A 51 -6.97 -2.58 -9.06
CA HIS A 51 -6.12 -2.17 -7.94
C HIS A 51 -5.38 -0.84 -8.21
N GLY A 52 -5.91 -0.02 -9.10
CA GLY A 52 -5.40 1.32 -9.39
C GLY A 52 -6.07 2.41 -8.55
N PRO A 53 -5.55 3.64 -8.61
CA PRO A 53 -6.20 4.80 -7.99
C PRO A 53 -7.55 5.14 -8.63
N VAL A 54 -7.75 4.74 -9.87
CA VAL A 54 -9.02 4.75 -10.59
C VAL A 54 -9.36 3.32 -11.00
N ASP A 55 -10.63 2.96 -10.91
CA ASP A 55 -11.10 1.62 -11.23
C ASP A 55 -11.95 1.67 -12.51
N ILE A 56 -11.50 0.96 -13.53
CA ILE A 56 -12.24 0.81 -14.80
C ILE A 56 -12.72 -0.63 -14.85
N ARG A 57 -14.03 -0.82 -15.01
CA ARG A 57 -14.63 -2.15 -15.07
C ARG A 57 -15.54 -2.34 -16.28
N VAL A 58 -15.55 -3.53 -16.78
CA VAL A 58 -16.45 -3.94 -17.86
C VAL A 58 -17.85 -4.19 -17.31
N VAL A 59 -18.84 -3.44 -17.79
CA VAL A 59 -20.26 -3.59 -17.42
C VAL A 59 -21.10 -4.16 -18.56
N ASP A 60 -20.67 -3.97 -19.81
CA ASP A 60 -21.28 -4.60 -21.00
C ASP A 60 -20.20 -5.05 -21.99
N PRO A 61 -19.74 -6.31 -21.89
CA PRO A 61 -18.66 -6.84 -22.73
C PRO A 61 -18.88 -6.75 -24.24
N ILE A 62 -20.14 -6.66 -24.70
CA ILE A 62 -20.44 -6.56 -26.14
C ILE A 62 -20.14 -5.16 -26.68
N ARG A 63 -20.19 -4.14 -25.80
CA ARG A 63 -20.01 -2.75 -26.20
C ARG A 63 -18.59 -2.23 -26.01
N VAL A 64 -17.71 -3.03 -25.41
CA VAL A 64 -16.31 -2.61 -25.22
C VAL A 64 -15.65 -2.43 -26.57
N PRO A 65 -15.22 -1.21 -26.93
CA PRO A 65 -14.57 -0.95 -28.20
C PRO A 65 -13.12 -1.41 -28.20
N ASP A 66 -12.54 -1.62 -29.37
CA ASP A 66 -11.09 -1.76 -29.56
C ASP A 66 -10.46 -0.36 -29.57
N ALA A 67 -10.04 0.12 -28.40
CA ALA A 67 -9.64 1.52 -28.25
C ALA A 67 -8.58 1.75 -27.17
N GLU A 68 -7.87 2.88 -27.33
CA GLU A 68 -7.07 3.52 -26.30
C GLU A 68 -7.87 4.63 -25.65
N PHE A 69 -7.75 4.77 -24.35
CA PHE A 69 -8.45 5.78 -23.56
C PHE A 69 -7.48 6.62 -22.74
N GLU A 70 -7.82 7.90 -22.61
CA GLU A 70 -7.16 8.83 -21.71
C GLU A 70 -8.18 9.40 -20.71
N LEU A 71 -7.86 9.32 -19.41
CA LEU A 71 -8.68 9.86 -18.32
C LEU A 71 -7.92 10.97 -17.62
N ARG A 72 -8.51 12.18 -17.63
CA ARG A 72 -7.98 13.39 -17.00
C ARG A 72 -8.83 13.80 -15.82
N LEU A 73 -8.19 14.08 -14.69
CA LEU A 73 -8.81 14.70 -13.52
C LEU A 73 -8.48 16.18 -13.52
N ALA A 74 -9.50 17.01 -13.26
CA ALA A 74 -9.45 18.47 -13.19
C ALA A 74 -8.96 19.16 -14.49
N GLY A 75 -9.54 20.30 -14.83
CA GLY A 75 -9.08 21.16 -15.92
C GLY A 75 -8.00 22.15 -15.47
N ASP A 76 -7.72 23.13 -16.32
CA ASP A 76 -6.63 24.11 -16.21
C ASP A 76 -6.55 24.86 -14.88
N ASP A 77 -7.67 25.07 -14.18
CA ASP A 77 -7.75 25.85 -12.95
C ASP A 77 -8.42 25.09 -11.78
N ALA A 78 -8.65 23.78 -11.92
CA ALA A 78 -9.35 23.04 -10.88
C ALA A 78 -8.43 22.76 -9.68
N ASP A 79 -8.86 23.20 -8.52
CA ASP A 79 -8.25 22.87 -7.24
C ASP A 79 -8.74 21.47 -6.82
N LEU A 80 -7.84 20.49 -6.91
CA LEU A 80 -8.15 19.12 -6.49
C LEU A 80 -8.32 18.99 -4.98
N GLU A 81 -7.81 19.96 -4.20
CA GLU A 81 -8.03 20.02 -2.75
C GLU A 81 -9.48 20.37 -2.42
N ASP A 82 -10.14 21.17 -3.27
CA ASP A 82 -11.59 21.38 -3.20
C ASP A 82 -12.31 20.42 -4.16
N ALA A 83 -12.50 19.18 -3.72
CA ALA A 83 -13.13 18.12 -4.48
C ALA A 83 -14.56 18.46 -4.96
N ILE A 84 -15.18 19.52 -4.44
CA ILE A 84 -16.53 19.96 -4.85
C ILE A 84 -16.54 20.42 -6.29
N ASP A 85 -15.46 21.02 -6.74
CA ASP A 85 -15.34 21.56 -8.11
C ASP A 85 -14.48 20.69 -9.05
N ALA A 86 -13.98 19.54 -8.56
CA ALA A 86 -13.16 18.64 -9.35
C ALA A 86 -14.00 17.70 -10.22
N TYR A 87 -13.73 17.70 -11.51
CA TYR A 87 -14.37 16.87 -12.54
C TYR A 87 -13.34 16.01 -13.25
N TRP A 88 -13.79 15.04 -14.02
CA TRP A 88 -12.94 14.24 -14.86
C TRP A 88 -13.50 14.11 -16.28
N THR A 89 -12.61 13.86 -17.22
CA THR A 89 -12.96 13.57 -18.61
C THR A 89 -12.34 12.27 -19.05
N LEU A 90 -13.06 11.47 -19.81
CA LEU A 90 -12.57 10.26 -20.45
C LEU A 90 -12.66 10.43 -21.96
N THR A 91 -11.52 10.32 -22.63
CA THR A 91 -11.42 10.42 -24.08
C THR A 91 -11.10 9.07 -24.71
N ASN A 92 -11.88 8.66 -25.70
CA ASN A 92 -11.53 7.56 -26.58
C ASN A 92 -10.61 8.07 -27.68
N GLU A 93 -9.31 7.93 -27.48
CA GLU A 93 -8.28 8.45 -28.38
C GLU A 93 -8.32 7.80 -29.77
N THR A 94 -8.75 6.55 -29.84
CA THR A 94 -8.89 5.83 -31.11
C THR A 94 -10.03 6.43 -31.96
N MET A 95 -11.16 6.77 -31.32
CA MET A 95 -12.30 7.40 -31.99
C MET A 95 -12.00 8.84 -32.40
N LEU A 96 -11.27 9.58 -31.56
CA LEU A 96 -10.89 10.97 -31.85
C LEU A 96 -9.90 11.05 -33.03
N SER A 97 -9.09 10.01 -33.23
CA SER A 97 -8.07 9.96 -34.29
C SER A 97 -8.56 9.49 -35.65
N ASP A 98 -9.84 9.17 -35.83
CA ASP A 98 -10.36 8.54 -37.05
C ASP A 98 -10.76 9.49 -38.18
N ASP A 99 -10.43 10.77 -38.12
CA ASP A 99 -10.76 11.81 -39.10
C ASP A 99 -12.28 11.98 -39.42
N ASP A 100 -13.18 11.43 -38.62
CA ASP A 100 -14.63 11.60 -38.77
C ASP A 100 -15.17 12.65 -37.79
N PRO A 101 -15.50 13.87 -38.24
CA PRO A 101 -15.98 14.93 -37.36
C PRO A 101 -17.28 14.60 -36.60
N ASP A 102 -18.04 13.61 -37.09
CA ASP A 102 -19.25 13.16 -36.38
C ASP A 102 -18.94 12.28 -35.15
N ASN A 103 -17.70 11.83 -35.01
CA ASN A 103 -17.25 11.04 -33.88
C ASN A 103 -16.62 11.89 -32.77
N ASP A 104 -16.08 13.08 -33.07
CA ASP A 104 -15.37 13.92 -32.10
C ASP A 104 -16.19 14.16 -30.82
N TYR A 105 -17.47 14.50 -30.94
CA TYR A 105 -18.34 14.75 -29.80
C TYR A 105 -18.75 13.48 -29.04
N LYS A 106 -18.59 12.29 -29.65
CA LYS A 106 -18.84 10.98 -29.00
C LYS A 106 -17.59 10.39 -28.40
N ALA A 107 -16.43 10.91 -28.79
CA ALA A 107 -15.14 10.42 -28.30
C ALA A 107 -14.84 10.88 -26.86
N VAL A 108 -15.48 11.95 -26.40
CA VAL A 108 -15.23 12.55 -25.09
C VAL A 108 -16.45 12.42 -24.18
N HIS A 109 -16.25 11.90 -23.01
CA HIS A 109 -17.22 11.90 -21.90
C HIS A 109 -16.73 12.82 -20.80
N GLU A 110 -17.56 13.75 -20.38
CA GLU A 110 -17.33 14.60 -19.22
C GLU A 110 -18.18 14.10 -18.06
N SER A 111 -17.61 14.01 -16.86
CA SER A 111 -18.35 13.56 -15.68
C SER A 111 -19.56 14.46 -15.41
N SER A 112 -20.67 13.86 -15.02
CA SER A 112 -21.95 14.57 -14.82
C SER A 112 -21.99 15.41 -13.55
N THR A 113 -21.10 15.13 -12.60
CA THR A 113 -21.03 15.80 -11.31
C THR A 113 -19.60 15.72 -10.77
N SER A 114 -19.31 16.51 -9.74
CA SER A 114 -17.99 16.51 -9.13
C SER A 114 -17.66 15.18 -8.46
N ILE A 115 -16.37 14.88 -8.33
CA ILE A 115 -15.86 13.65 -7.70
C ILE A 115 -16.33 13.51 -6.24
N ALA A 116 -16.56 14.64 -5.55
CA ALA A 116 -17.05 14.64 -4.17
C ALA A 116 -18.49 14.14 -4.03
N LEU A 117 -19.30 14.29 -5.09
CA LEU A 117 -20.73 13.95 -5.07
C LEU A 117 -21.02 12.57 -5.66
N LEU A 118 -20.28 12.19 -6.71
CA LEU A 118 -20.45 10.92 -7.40
C LEU A 118 -19.09 10.41 -7.86
N ASN A 119 -18.70 9.28 -7.33
CA ASN A 119 -17.42 8.65 -7.64
C ASN A 119 -17.52 7.46 -8.61
N GLU A 120 -18.72 7.09 -9.06
CA GLU A 120 -18.92 6.02 -10.05
C GLU A 120 -19.89 6.46 -11.15
N GLU A 121 -19.47 6.33 -12.40
CA GLU A 121 -20.32 6.55 -13.56
C GLU A 121 -20.30 5.34 -14.51
N LEU A 122 -21.49 5.06 -15.09
CA LEU A 122 -21.67 4.00 -16.07
C LEU A 122 -21.63 4.58 -17.49
N LEU A 123 -20.67 4.18 -18.28
CA LEU A 123 -20.47 4.58 -19.67
C LEU A 123 -21.06 3.51 -20.60
N LEU A 124 -22.37 3.51 -20.74
CA LEU A 124 -23.11 2.45 -21.42
C LEU A 124 -22.76 2.35 -22.91
N ASP A 125 -22.34 3.42 -23.55
CA ASP A 125 -21.94 3.42 -24.95
C ASP A 125 -20.62 2.68 -25.17
N TRP A 126 -19.74 2.65 -24.17
CA TRP A 126 -18.46 1.93 -24.19
C TRP A 126 -18.47 0.66 -23.35
N GLY A 127 -19.59 0.32 -22.70
CA GLY A 127 -19.70 -0.86 -21.89
C GLY A 127 -18.80 -0.88 -20.65
N LEU A 128 -18.40 0.29 -20.15
CA LEU A 128 -17.47 0.48 -19.04
C LEU A 128 -18.13 1.19 -17.87
N SER A 129 -17.60 1.01 -16.67
CA SER A 129 -17.79 1.92 -15.54
C SER A 129 -16.46 2.52 -15.13
N VAL A 130 -16.49 3.76 -14.68
CA VAL A 130 -15.35 4.48 -14.11
C VAL A 130 -15.67 4.76 -12.66
N THR A 131 -14.78 4.36 -11.74
CA THR A 131 -14.91 4.67 -10.31
C THR A 131 -13.65 5.39 -9.83
N LEU A 132 -13.84 6.57 -9.23
CA LEU A 132 -12.80 7.35 -8.60
C LEU A 132 -12.86 7.17 -7.08
N HIS A 133 -11.71 7.02 -6.46
CA HIS A 133 -11.59 6.76 -5.03
C HIS A 133 -11.02 7.99 -4.33
N GLN A 134 -11.79 9.06 -4.27
CA GLN A 134 -11.35 10.24 -3.54
C GLN A 134 -11.85 10.21 -2.10
N TYR A 135 -10.94 10.50 -1.19
CA TYR A 135 -11.27 10.85 0.18
C TYR A 135 -11.43 12.37 0.25
N ALA A 136 -12.67 12.83 0.28
CA ALA A 136 -12.97 14.16 0.77
C ALA A 136 -12.78 14.13 2.30
N TYR A 137 -12.08 15.11 2.87
CA TYR A 137 -12.14 15.33 4.33
C TYR A 137 -13.60 15.57 4.69
N PRO A 138 -14.26 14.69 5.45
CA PRO A 138 -15.64 14.94 5.81
C PRO A 138 -15.71 16.20 6.65
N GLU A 139 -16.65 17.10 6.36
CA GLU A 139 -16.90 18.31 7.14
C GLU A 139 -17.13 18.03 8.64
N ASP A 140 -17.47 16.78 9.00
CA ASP A 140 -17.70 16.32 10.38
C ASP A 140 -16.49 15.62 11.01
N GLY A 141 -15.33 15.64 10.36
CA GLY A 141 -14.07 15.16 10.89
C GLY A 141 -13.98 13.67 11.23
N LYS A 142 -14.90 12.84 10.74
CA LYS A 142 -14.91 11.40 11.02
C LYS A 142 -14.15 10.60 9.98
N PHE A 143 -12.85 10.59 10.07
CA PHE A 143 -12.04 9.57 9.40
C PHE A 143 -12.09 8.29 10.22
N THR A 144 -12.66 7.25 9.66
CA THR A 144 -12.68 5.95 10.32
C THR A 144 -11.36 5.20 10.17
N GLU A 145 -10.63 5.37 9.08
CA GLU A 145 -9.34 4.70 8.87
C GLU A 145 -8.49 5.45 7.81
N PRO A 146 -7.79 6.53 8.16
CA PRO A 146 -6.98 7.27 7.19
C PRO A 146 -5.70 6.52 6.77
N VAL A 147 -5.26 5.58 7.61
CA VAL A 147 -4.05 4.79 7.40
C VAL A 147 -4.41 3.32 7.37
N HIS A 148 -3.93 2.62 6.36
CA HIS A 148 -4.08 1.17 6.24
C HIS A 148 -2.72 0.52 6.04
N ALA A 149 -2.48 -0.60 6.74
CA ALA A 149 -1.30 -1.41 6.49
C ALA A 149 -1.65 -2.89 6.46
N SER A 150 -0.93 -3.61 5.64
CA SER A 150 -1.02 -5.06 5.58
C SER A 150 0.36 -5.68 5.35
N ILE A 151 0.56 -6.88 5.88
CA ILE A 151 1.74 -7.68 5.66
C ILE A 151 1.31 -8.99 5.01
N THR A 152 1.94 -9.32 3.89
CA THR A 152 1.76 -10.58 3.19
C THR A 152 3.09 -11.31 3.08
N PHE A 153 3.07 -12.62 3.22
CA PHE A 153 4.23 -13.49 3.10
C PHE A 153 4.03 -14.42 1.92
N ASP A 154 5.09 -14.72 1.17
CA ASP A 154 5.03 -15.66 0.05
C ASP A 154 4.47 -17.02 0.50
N ASP A 155 4.94 -17.52 1.64
CA ASP A 155 4.35 -18.65 2.36
C ASP A 155 3.61 -18.12 3.59
N SER A 156 2.29 -17.97 3.49
CA SER A 156 1.45 -17.44 4.57
C SER A 156 1.47 -18.27 5.86
N SER A 157 2.00 -19.50 5.82
CA SER A 157 2.17 -20.34 7.01
C SER A 157 3.43 -19.98 7.81
N LYS A 158 4.28 -19.06 7.30
CA LYS A 158 5.55 -18.67 7.92
C LYS A 158 5.64 -17.16 8.16
N PRO A 159 4.79 -16.60 9.04
CA PRO A 159 4.85 -15.19 9.42
C PRO A 159 5.97 -14.95 10.43
N TRP A 160 7.18 -14.78 9.95
CA TRP A 160 8.39 -14.67 10.78
C TRP A 160 8.62 -13.28 11.38
N PHE A 161 8.01 -12.25 10.79
CA PHE A 161 8.09 -10.86 11.23
C PHE A 161 6.84 -10.49 12.02
N VAL A 162 7.01 -9.83 13.17
CA VAL A 162 5.92 -9.45 14.08
C VAL A 162 6.14 -8.06 14.66
N GLY A 163 5.07 -7.41 15.10
CA GLY A 163 5.12 -6.14 15.79
C GLY A 163 5.45 -6.28 17.27
N ILE A 164 5.84 -5.17 17.87
CA ILE A 164 5.95 -5.06 19.33
C ILE A 164 4.52 -5.07 19.88
N PRO A 165 4.20 -5.95 20.83
CA PRO A 165 2.84 -6.04 21.37
C PRO A 165 2.49 -4.78 22.17
N ASP A 166 1.20 -4.46 22.19
CA ASP A 166 0.66 -3.43 23.03
C ASP A 166 0.94 -3.71 24.52
N GLN A 167 1.20 -2.65 25.27
CA GLN A 167 1.43 -2.69 26.70
C GLN A 167 0.16 -2.24 27.44
N GLU A 168 -0.85 -3.11 27.50
CA GLU A 168 -2.13 -2.83 28.16
C GLU A 168 -1.96 -2.14 29.52
N GLY A 169 -2.58 -0.98 29.67
CA GLY A 169 -2.51 -0.17 30.90
C GLY A 169 -1.22 0.61 31.10
N PHE A 170 -0.35 0.65 30.10
CA PHE A 170 0.89 1.41 30.05
C PHE A 170 1.09 2.00 28.65
N SER A 171 0.12 2.80 28.17
CA SER A 171 0.16 3.40 26.83
C SER A 171 1.45 4.22 26.60
N GLU A 172 2.06 4.73 27.64
CA GLU A 172 3.34 5.43 27.59
C GLU A 172 4.51 4.54 27.14
N LEU A 173 4.36 3.23 27.25
CA LEU A 173 5.35 2.25 26.76
C LEU A 173 5.14 1.86 25.31
N ASN A 174 4.01 2.20 24.72
CA ASN A 174 3.75 1.97 23.31
C ASN A 174 4.57 2.94 22.45
N TRP A 175 5.23 2.43 21.44
CA TRP A 175 6.07 3.24 20.57
C TRP A 175 5.27 3.99 19.50
N ILE A 176 4.04 3.56 19.21
CA ILE A 176 3.07 4.25 18.37
C ILE A 176 2.11 4.97 19.30
N ARG A 177 1.88 6.23 19.07
CA ARG A 177 1.00 7.05 19.88
C ARG A 177 0.08 7.86 18.99
N ALA A 178 -1.19 7.78 19.27
CA ALA A 178 -2.21 8.50 18.52
C ALA A 178 -3.21 9.10 19.49
N GLY A 179 -2.96 10.19 20.05
CA GLY A 179 -3.85 10.84 20.98
C GLY A 179 -3.18 11.88 21.82
N ASN A 180 -3.96 12.51 22.68
CA ASN A 180 -3.51 13.58 23.54
C ASN A 180 -2.67 13.01 24.69
N GLN A 181 -1.41 13.42 24.79
CA GLN A 181 -0.61 13.15 25.96
C GLN A 181 -0.76 14.31 26.96
N GLU A 182 -1.30 14.02 28.13
CA GLU A 182 -1.27 14.99 29.23
C GLU A 182 0.18 15.42 29.49
N GLY A 183 0.50 16.67 29.18
CA GLY A 183 1.76 17.31 29.51
C GLY A 183 2.75 17.52 28.39
N ALA A 184 2.47 17.11 27.17
CA ALA A 184 3.28 17.46 26.00
C ALA A 184 2.55 18.55 25.21
N ASP A 185 2.97 19.79 25.40
CA ASP A 185 2.33 20.98 24.82
C ASP A 185 2.39 21.06 23.29
N ASP A 186 3.11 20.13 22.61
CA ASP A 186 3.34 20.18 21.16
C ASP A 186 3.53 18.77 20.52
N VAL A 187 2.71 17.77 20.89
CA VAL A 187 2.83 16.47 20.24
C VAL A 187 2.01 16.41 18.95
N PRO A 188 2.66 16.18 17.83
CA PRO A 188 2.04 16.16 16.51
C PRO A 188 0.95 15.10 16.30
N SER A 189 1.02 13.98 17.01
CA SER A 189 -0.04 12.99 17.02
C SER A 189 -1.40 13.58 17.39
N GLU A 190 -1.41 14.50 18.36
CA GLU A 190 -2.60 15.23 18.76
C GLU A 190 -3.22 16.04 17.62
N VAL A 191 -2.41 16.76 16.87
CA VAL A 191 -2.88 17.57 15.74
C VAL A 191 -3.42 16.69 14.62
N ILE A 192 -2.74 15.60 14.26
CA ILE A 192 -3.13 14.74 13.16
C ILE A 192 -4.47 14.03 13.43
N PHE A 193 -4.68 13.55 14.63
CA PHE A 193 -5.92 12.83 14.95
C PHE A 193 -7.03 13.71 15.51
N ASN A 194 -6.70 14.85 16.15
CA ASN A 194 -7.70 15.78 16.64
C ASN A 194 -8.25 16.68 15.54
N ASP A 195 -7.46 17.08 14.55
CA ASP A 195 -7.94 17.81 13.37
C ASP A 195 -8.83 16.93 12.48
N LEU A 196 -8.59 15.63 12.49
CA LEU A 196 -9.41 14.63 11.79
C LEU A 196 -10.64 14.18 12.60
N LYS A 197 -10.73 14.58 13.86
CA LYS A 197 -11.84 14.28 14.76
C LYS A 197 -12.35 15.53 15.43
N THR A 198 -13.63 15.73 15.39
CA THR A 198 -14.32 16.77 16.15
C THR A 198 -14.08 16.63 17.67
N GLY A 199 -12.86 16.88 18.13
CA GLY A 199 -12.54 17.15 19.51
C GLY A 199 -12.54 16.00 20.52
N ASN A 200 -12.67 14.74 20.11
CA ASN A 200 -12.42 13.59 20.99
C ASN A 200 -11.09 12.94 20.62
N PRO A 201 -10.12 12.87 21.54
CA PRO A 201 -8.90 12.10 21.31
C PRO A 201 -9.28 10.63 21.04
N LEU A 202 -8.51 9.99 20.15
CA LEU A 202 -8.53 8.54 20.01
C LEU A 202 -7.91 7.93 21.27
N ASP A 203 -8.44 6.80 21.66
CA ASP A 203 -7.76 5.94 22.63
C ASP A 203 -6.44 5.48 22.02
N GLU A 204 -5.34 5.73 22.70
CA GLU A 204 -3.99 5.39 22.21
C GLU A 204 -3.86 3.88 21.99
N ASP A 205 -4.43 3.07 22.85
CA ASP A 205 -4.38 1.62 22.75
C ASP A 205 -5.22 1.11 21.57
N GLU A 206 -6.43 1.65 21.33
CA GLU A 206 -7.22 1.32 20.14
C GLU A 206 -6.49 1.64 18.83
N VAL A 207 -5.75 2.73 18.80
CA VAL A 207 -4.98 3.11 17.61
C VAL A 207 -3.78 2.20 17.43
N TYR A 208 -3.09 1.86 18.51
CA TYR A 208 -1.96 0.95 18.46
C TYR A 208 -2.37 -0.40 17.89
N GLU A 209 -3.44 -0.99 18.39
CA GLU A 209 -3.98 -2.25 17.90
C GLU A 209 -4.59 -2.14 16.50
N GLY A 210 -5.34 -1.07 16.25
CA GLY A 210 -6.12 -0.90 15.02
C GLY A 210 -5.29 -0.48 13.81
N ILE A 211 -4.25 0.34 14.00
CA ILE A 211 -3.50 0.85 12.86
C ILE A 211 -2.55 -0.20 12.30
N LEU A 212 -1.72 -0.86 13.10
CA LEU A 212 -0.66 -1.69 12.54
C LEU A 212 -0.20 -2.82 13.46
N GLY A 213 -0.85 -3.05 14.56
CA GLY A 213 -0.46 -4.11 15.50
C GLY A 213 1.00 -4.00 15.95
N GLY A 214 1.49 -2.78 16.15
CA GLY A 214 2.85 -2.52 16.61
C GLY A 214 3.97 -2.80 15.59
N THR A 215 3.65 -3.00 14.29
CA THR A 215 4.66 -3.31 13.26
C THR A 215 5.16 -2.07 12.53
N TRP A 216 4.26 -1.18 12.10
CA TRP A 216 4.57 0.02 11.33
C TRP A 216 3.75 1.20 11.83
N ALA A 217 4.28 2.40 11.68
CA ALA A 217 3.57 3.64 11.96
C ALA A 217 4.03 4.76 11.04
N PRO A 218 3.19 5.78 10.80
CA PRO A 218 3.67 7.08 10.37
C PRO A 218 4.73 7.60 11.35
N TYR A 219 5.84 8.14 10.84
CA TYR A 219 6.92 8.65 11.69
C TYR A 219 6.43 9.73 12.66
N CYS A 220 5.46 10.54 12.23
CA CYS A 220 4.86 11.60 13.05
C CYS A 220 4.07 11.07 14.27
N LEU A 221 3.77 9.79 14.34
CA LEU A 221 3.05 9.16 15.46
C LEU A 221 3.95 8.35 16.39
N VAL A 222 5.27 8.39 16.23
CA VAL A 222 6.17 7.64 17.10
C VAL A 222 6.32 8.31 18.46
N SER A 223 6.51 7.49 19.49
CA SER A 223 6.75 7.94 20.85
C SER A 223 8.07 8.68 20.96
N TYR A 224 8.10 9.67 21.84
CA TYR A 224 9.34 10.30 22.25
C TYR A 224 9.99 9.57 23.43
N THR A 225 11.25 9.87 23.69
CA THR A 225 11.98 9.39 24.88
C THR A 225 11.64 10.25 26.08
N GLY A 226 11.41 9.63 27.24
CA GLY A 226 11.08 10.37 28.45
C GLY A 226 11.09 9.49 29.71
N ASP A 227 10.77 10.11 30.82
CA ASP A 227 10.58 9.40 32.09
C ASP A 227 9.10 9.01 32.21
N VAL A 228 8.83 7.75 32.53
CA VAL A 228 7.48 7.22 32.75
C VAL A 228 7.32 6.84 34.21
N GLU A 229 6.25 7.30 34.85
CA GLU A 229 5.87 6.88 36.19
C GLU A 229 4.98 5.63 36.11
N LEU A 230 5.52 4.50 36.53
CA LEU A 230 4.75 3.25 36.61
C LEU A 230 3.66 3.35 37.67
N PRO A 231 2.57 2.54 37.61
CA PRO A 231 1.52 2.48 38.63
C PRO A 231 2.04 2.17 40.04
N THR A 232 3.26 1.69 40.16
CA THR A 232 3.97 1.47 41.44
C THR A 232 4.51 2.77 42.04
N GLY A 233 4.46 3.90 41.30
CA GLY A 233 5.09 5.17 41.67
C GLY A 233 6.61 5.19 41.41
N GLU A 234 7.15 4.21 40.69
CA GLU A 234 8.55 4.17 40.26
C GLU A 234 8.67 4.91 38.93
N VAL A 235 9.59 5.89 38.86
CA VAL A 235 9.91 6.60 37.61
C VAL A 235 10.97 5.79 36.88
N VAL A 236 10.64 5.35 35.67
CA VAL A 236 11.56 4.65 34.79
C VAL A 236 11.92 5.58 33.63
N SER A 237 13.20 5.86 33.48
CA SER A 237 13.70 6.56 32.32
C SER A 237 13.77 5.59 31.14
N LEU A 238 13.06 5.88 30.06
CA LEU A 238 12.93 5.01 28.89
C LEU A 238 13.61 5.63 27.65
N PRO A 239 14.90 6.01 27.76
CA PRO A 239 15.56 6.77 26.69
C PRO A 239 15.70 6.01 25.38
N ASN A 240 15.46 4.69 25.38
CA ASN A 240 15.75 3.82 24.25
C ASN A 240 14.55 3.04 23.72
N ILE A 241 13.34 3.39 24.10
CA ILE A 241 12.13 2.73 23.57
C ILE A 241 11.78 3.27 22.19
N ALA A 242 11.82 4.57 22.02
CA ALA A 242 11.28 5.24 20.85
C ALA A 242 12.26 5.19 19.66
N PRO A 243 11.74 5.05 18.42
CA PRO A 243 12.53 5.17 17.20
C PRO A 243 12.93 6.61 16.86
N THR A 244 12.83 7.54 17.79
CA THR A 244 13.15 8.96 17.63
C THR A 244 14.00 9.48 18.81
N VAL A 245 14.34 10.75 18.83
CA VAL A 245 14.98 11.47 19.93
C VAL A 245 14.17 12.69 20.31
N ASP A 246 14.41 13.25 21.50
CA ASP A 246 13.73 14.46 21.96
C ASP A 246 13.81 15.61 20.95
N GLY A 247 12.68 16.21 20.66
CA GLY A 247 12.52 17.31 19.72
C GLY A 247 12.57 16.90 18.24
N LEU A 248 12.55 15.57 17.94
CA LEU A 248 12.32 15.02 16.61
C LEU A 248 11.02 14.23 16.54
N GLU A 249 10.45 13.87 17.70
CA GLU A 249 9.12 13.32 17.78
C GLU A 249 8.15 14.27 17.10
N GLY A 250 7.59 13.78 16.01
CA GLY A 250 6.53 14.45 15.33
C GLY A 250 6.78 15.93 14.98
N ASP A 251 7.99 16.30 14.57
CA ASP A 251 8.18 17.63 13.95
C ASP A 251 7.22 17.73 12.77
N LEU A 252 6.06 18.35 13.00
CA LEU A 252 5.03 18.69 12.01
C LEU A 252 5.53 19.76 11.04
N SER A 253 6.70 19.57 10.50
CA SER A 253 7.03 20.21 9.23
C SER A 253 5.93 19.86 8.21
N PRO A 254 5.64 20.68 7.20
CA PRO A 254 4.58 20.42 6.22
C PRO A 254 4.61 19.04 5.55
N PHE A 255 5.63 18.24 5.82
CA PHE A 255 5.80 16.88 5.32
C PHE A 255 5.39 15.78 6.30
N SER A 256 5.01 16.08 7.50
CA SER A 256 4.79 15.10 8.58
C SER A 256 3.33 14.86 8.94
N GLY A 257 2.40 15.65 8.40
CA GLY A 257 0.98 15.37 8.52
C GLY A 257 0.54 14.17 7.65
N ILE A 258 -0.70 13.72 7.78
CA ILE A 258 -1.27 12.66 6.93
C ILE A 258 -1.16 13.03 5.45
N SER A 259 -1.33 14.31 5.10
CA SER A 259 -1.10 14.82 3.75
C SER A 259 0.35 14.65 3.26
N GLY A 260 1.30 14.62 4.17
CA GLY A 260 2.72 14.40 3.87
C GLY A 260 3.10 12.93 3.68
N LEU A 261 2.28 11.99 4.11
CA LEU A 261 2.54 10.57 3.95
C LEU A 261 2.41 10.14 2.48
N ASN A 262 3.13 9.10 2.12
CA ASN A 262 3.06 8.49 0.79
C ASN A 262 2.61 7.02 0.88
N ASN A 263 2.18 6.47 -0.25
CA ASN A 263 1.76 5.09 -0.38
C ASN A 263 2.96 4.22 -0.71
N VAL A 264 3.37 3.37 0.22
CA VAL A 264 4.62 2.64 0.13
C VAL A 264 4.41 1.14 0.16
N ASP A 265 5.13 0.43 -0.70
CA ASP A 265 5.41 -0.98 -0.55
C ASP A 265 6.84 -1.15 -0.02
N VAL A 266 6.98 -1.85 1.11
CA VAL A 266 8.27 -2.32 1.62
C VAL A 266 8.36 -3.82 1.40
N VAL A 267 9.39 -4.25 0.69
CA VAL A 267 9.61 -5.67 0.40
C VAL A 267 10.85 -6.14 1.12
N LEU A 268 10.71 -7.21 1.90
CA LEU A 268 11.80 -7.93 2.54
C LEU A 268 12.07 -9.19 1.71
N THR A 269 13.32 -9.39 1.27
CA THR A 269 13.68 -10.48 0.37
C THR A 269 15.07 -11.03 0.60
N SER A 270 15.22 -12.34 0.42
CA SER A 270 16.51 -13.01 0.44
C SER A 270 17.37 -12.72 -0.79
N ASN A 271 16.78 -12.15 -1.86
CA ASN A 271 17.51 -11.79 -3.07
C ASN A 271 18.39 -10.55 -2.84
N LYS A 272 19.68 -10.77 -2.63
CA LYS A 272 20.66 -9.71 -2.36
C LYS A 272 20.81 -8.66 -3.48
N ASP A 273 20.42 -8.97 -4.73
CA ASP A 273 20.52 -8.01 -5.82
C ASP A 273 19.53 -6.85 -5.62
N LEU A 274 18.42 -7.10 -4.93
CA LEU A 274 17.38 -6.12 -4.62
C LEU A 274 17.63 -5.33 -3.33
N TRP A 275 18.63 -5.72 -2.53
CA TRP A 275 18.90 -5.06 -1.26
C TRP A 275 19.24 -3.59 -1.42
N THR A 276 18.77 -2.80 -0.48
CA THR A 276 18.99 -1.36 -0.43
C THR A 276 20.25 -1.04 0.34
N ARG A 277 21.20 -0.36 -0.29
CA ARG A 277 22.33 0.25 0.40
C ARG A 277 21.83 1.44 1.20
N CYS A 278 22.14 1.48 2.50
CA CYS A 278 21.61 2.51 3.38
C CYS A 278 22.49 2.74 4.61
N PRO A 279 22.32 3.86 5.31
CA PRO A 279 22.92 4.08 6.62
C PRO A 279 22.42 3.09 7.66
N VAL A 280 23.32 2.70 8.55
CA VAL A 280 23.02 2.08 9.84
C VAL A 280 23.09 3.19 10.90
N LEU A 281 22.02 3.35 11.66
CA LEU A 281 21.86 4.45 12.60
C LEU A 281 22.11 3.98 14.03
N GLU A 282 22.90 4.73 14.77
CA GLU A 282 23.06 4.49 16.21
C GLU A 282 21.74 4.76 16.93
N MET A 283 21.25 3.79 17.66
CA MET A 283 20.03 3.92 18.45
C MET A 283 20.30 4.13 19.94
N GLN A 284 21.55 4.02 20.37
CA GLN A 284 21.91 4.32 21.74
C GLN A 284 21.81 5.82 22.00
N SER A 285 20.93 6.19 22.94
CA SER A 285 20.69 7.61 23.28
C SER A 285 21.78 8.21 24.18
N VAL A 286 22.52 7.36 24.90
CA VAL A 286 23.57 7.79 25.80
C VAL A 286 24.90 7.78 25.05
N HIS A 287 25.40 8.96 24.72
CA HIS A 287 26.62 9.12 23.91
C HIS A 287 27.83 8.34 24.45
N GLU A 288 27.98 8.26 25.77
CA GLU A 288 29.08 7.54 26.40
C GLU A 288 28.97 6.01 26.27
N LEU A 289 27.78 5.51 26.00
CA LEU A 289 27.53 4.08 25.81
C LEU A 289 27.52 3.68 24.33
N ALA A 290 27.33 4.62 23.42
CA ALA A 290 27.44 4.33 21.98
C ALA A 290 28.85 3.81 21.66
N GLN A 291 28.93 2.67 20.98
CA GLN A 291 30.21 1.97 20.76
C GLN A 291 30.73 2.18 19.34
N ASP A 292 32.04 2.28 19.20
CA ASP A 292 32.74 2.13 17.93
C ASP A 292 33.03 0.65 17.64
N GLU A 293 33.67 0.36 16.52
CA GLU A 293 33.99 -1.02 16.07
C GLU A 293 34.77 -1.84 17.10
N ASP A 294 35.56 -1.18 17.96
CA ASP A 294 36.40 -1.81 18.97
C ASP A 294 35.66 -1.96 20.32
N GLY A 295 34.43 -1.45 20.41
CA GLY A 295 33.68 -1.40 21.67
C GLY A 295 34.32 -0.50 22.73
N ASP A 296 35.24 0.36 22.33
CA ASP A 296 35.95 1.27 23.22
C ASP A 296 35.15 2.55 23.47
N ASP A 297 34.95 2.88 24.73
CA ASP A 297 34.25 4.08 25.17
C ASP A 297 35.12 5.35 25.29
N GLY A 298 36.37 5.28 24.85
CA GLY A 298 37.39 6.25 25.17
C GLY A 298 37.46 7.52 24.34
N THR A 299 36.66 7.68 23.29
CA THR A 299 36.77 8.83 22.38
C THR A 299 35.53 9.73 22.40
N ASN A 300 35.75 11.06 22.40
CA ASN A 300 34.69 12.08 22.32
C ASN A 300 34.04 12.20 20.92
N THR A 301 34.17 11.18 20.07
CA THR A 301 33.72 11.21 18.65
C THR A 301 32.64 10.17 18.38
N ARG A 302 31.92 9.72 19.40
CA ARG A 302 30.87 8.71 19.26
C ARG A 302 29.62 9.27 18.64
N PRO A 303 28.91 8.44 17.86
CA PRO A 303 27.65 8.85 17.29
C PRO A 303 26.62 9.09 18.40
N GLU A 304 25.80 10.08 18.19
CA GLU A 304 24.56 10.28 18.94
C GLU A 304 23.42 9.51 18.27
N LYS A 305 22.31 9.30 18.98
CA LYS A 305 21.13 8.63 18.44
C LYS A 305 20.69 9.25 17.11
N LEU A 306 20.34 8.38 16.14
CA LEU A 306 19.95 8.73 14.76
C LEU A 306 21.08 9.31 13.90
N THR A 307 22.33 9.27 14.33
CA THR A 307 23.50 9.50 13.48
C THR A 307 24.09 8.19 12.97
N LEU A 308 25.06 8.27 12.07
CA LEU A 308 25.70 7.08 11.52
C LEU A 308 26.41 6.26 12.62
N ARG A 309 26.28 4.95 12.57
CA ARG A 309 27.09 4.04 13.37
C ARG A 309 28.58 4.27 13.13
N HIS A 310 29.35 4.32 14.19
CA HIS A 310 30.81 4.48 14.12
C HIS A 310 31.50 3.14 13.88
N HIS A 311 31.18 2.54 12.76
CA HIS A 311 31.70 1.25 12.32
C HIS A 311 32.05 1.32 10.82
N PRO A 312 33.10 0.63 10.32
CA PRO A 312 33.36 0.52 8.91
C PRO A 312 32.15 -0.03 8.15
N SER A 313 31.85 0.57 7.01
CA SER A 313 30.77 0.09 6.15
C SER A 313 30.98 -1.35 5.71
N VAL A 314 29.90 -2.10 5.63
CA VAL A 314 29.92 -3.52 5.28
C VAL A 314 29.45 -3.78 3.85
N ASP A 315 29.89 -4.91 3.30
CA ASP A 315 29.35 -5.47 2.06
C ASP A 315 28.05 -6.27 2.32
N LYS A 316 27.44 -6.81 1.25
CA LYS A 316 26.21 -7.63 1.35
C LYS A 316 26.39 -8.95 2.13
N ASN A 317 27.61 -9.27 2.55
CA ASN A 317 27.94 -10.42 3.38
C ASN A 317 28.37 -10.01 4.80
N GLY A 318 28.12 -8.75 5.19
CA GLY A 318 28.45 -8.22 6.51
C GLY A 318 29.95 -8.06 6.77
N ARG A 319 30.76 -8.05 5.73
CA ARG A 319 32.22 -7.93 5.85
C ARG A 319 32.66 -6.51 5.52
N TYR A 320 33.62 -6.00 6.24
CA TYR A 320 34.23 -4.69 5.97
C TYR A 320 35.65 -4.80 5.37
N ALA A 321 36.16 -3.69 4.86
CA ALA A 321 37.45 -3.64 4.20
C ALA A 321 38.56 -4.15 5.13
N GLY A 322 39.33 -5.15 4.65
CA GLY A 322 40.38 -5.82 5.42
C GLY A 322 39.99 -7.20 5.94
N GLN A 323 38.73 -7.55 5.98
CA GLN A 323 38.29 -8.90 6.29
C GLN A 323 38.41 -9.85 5.09
N SER A 324 38.64 -11.13 5.37
CA SER A 324 38.71 -12.16 4.33
C SER A 324 37.36 -12.34 3.64
N GLY A 325 37.35 -12.24 2.30
CA GLY A 325 36.12 -12.41 1.51
C GLY A 325 35.28 -11.13 1.38
N TYR A 326 35.82 -9.97 1.75
CA TYR A 326 35.17 -8.68 1.48
C TYR A 326 35.06 -8.43 -0.04
N GLU A 327 33.85 -8.05 -0.48
CA GLU A 327 33.50 -7.85 -1.88
C GLU A 327 33.20 -6.39 -2.24
N GLY A 328 33.46 -5.45 -1.33
CA GLY A 328 33.22 -4.02 -1.53
C GLY A 328 34.47 -3.23 -1.97
N PRO A 329 34.32 -1.94 -2.32
CA PRO A 329 35.45 -1.04 -2.60
C PRO A 329 36.37 -0.86 -1.39
N GLY A 330 37.66 -0.74 -1.61
CA GLY A 330 38.67 -0.67 -0.56
C GLY A 330 38.64 0.59 0.33
N ASN A 331 37.85 1.60 -0.04
CA ASN A 331 37.67 2.82 0.72
C ASN A 331 36.19 3.11 0.81
N GLN A 332 35.54 2.56 1.82
CA GLN A 332 34.11 2.77 2.10
C GLN A 332 33.93 3.86 3.17
N PRO A 333 32.90 4.69 3.05
CA PRO A 333 32.51 5.55 4.16
C PRO A 333 32.12 4.71 5.40
N MET A 334 32.18 5.31 6.59
CA MET A 334 31.71 4.67 7.83
C MET A 334 30.19 4.59 7.87
N GLY A 335 29.64 3.62 8.60
CA GLY A 335 28.22 3.58 8.96
C GLY A 335 27.24 3.16 7.86
N MET A 336 27.71 2.61 6.75
CA MET A 336 26.83 2.14 5.67
C MET A 336 26.70 0.62 5.69
N GLY A 337 25.46 0.15 5.59
CA GLY A 337 25.08 -1.26 5.54
C GLY A 337 24.16 -1.57 4.36
N TRP A 338 23.46 -2.69 4.47
CA TRP A 338 22.52 -3.18 3.49
C TRP A 338 21.23 -3.63 4.18
N PHE A 339 20.12 -3.00 3.84
CA PHE A 339 18.81 -3.47 4.26
C PHE A 339 18.36 -4.63 3.35
N PRO A 340 17.90 -5.77 3.90
CA PRO A 340 17.53 -6.94 3.10
C PRO A 340 16.16 -6.76 2.43
N GLY A 341 16.06 -5.78 1.53
CA GLY A 341 14.84 -5.41 0.85
C GLY A 341 14.91 -4.03 0.23
N TYR A 342 13.74 -3.50 -0.12
CA TYR A 342 13.58 -2.18 -0.73
C TYR A 342 12.23 -1.56 -0.39
N ALA A 343 12.10 -0.26 -0.62
CA ALA A 343 10.84 0.47 -0.51
C ALA A 343 10.53 1.20 -1.82
N ILE A 344 9.25 1.18 -2.22
CA ILE A 344 8.74 1.83 -3.43
C ILE A 344 7.56 2.72 -3.05
N ASP A 345 7.55 3.96 -3.51
CA ASP A 345 6.35 4.79 -3.54
C ASP A 345 5.48 4.36 -4.73
N VAL A 346 4.35 3.71 -4.45
CA VAL A 346 3.44 3.20 -5.49
C VAL A 346 2.60 4.30 -6.14
N GLY A 347 2.52 5.48 -5.49
CA GLY A 347 1.81 6.63 -6.04
C GLY A 347 2.64 7.40 -7.06
N THR A 348 3.95 7.49 -6.85
CA THR A 348 4.86 8.26 -7.71
C THR A 348 5.74 7.40 -8.62
N GLY A 349 5.87 6.11 -8.33
CA GLY A 349 6.73 5.22 -9.10
C GLY A 349 8.21 5.41 -8.81
N GLU A 350 8.56 5.57 -7.53
CA GLU A 350 9.93 5.86 -7.11
C GLU A 350 10.43 4.82 -6.11
N ARG A 351 11.67 4.39 -6.29
CA ARG A 351 12.39 3.67 -5.23
C ARG A 351 12.85 4.69 -4.18
N LEU A 352 12.69 4.33 -2.91
CA LEU A 352 12.92 5.24 -1.79
C LEU A 352 14.23 4.96 -1.08
N ASN A 353 14.83 6.02 -0.51
CA ASN A 353 15.90 5.86 0.45
C ASN A 353 15.36 5.26 1.76
N MET A 354 16.18 4.45 2.40
CA MET A 354 15.90 3.78 3.65
C MET A 354 17.08 3.93 4.61
N ALA A 355 16.84 3.66 5.88
CA ALA A 355 17.86 3.42 6.89
C ALA A 355 17.35 2.39 7.88
N PHE A 356 18.24 1.79 8.65
CA PHE A 356 17.83 0.98 9.79
C PHE A 356 18.68 1.29 11.03
N GLY A 357 18.10 1.02 12.19
CA GLY A 357 18.76 1.27 13.46
C GLY A 357 19.52 0.07 13.99
N GLU A 358 20.51 0.33 14.83
CA GLU A 358 21.14 -0.61 15.74
C GLU A 358 21.47 0.10 17.05
N ASP A 359 21.19 -0.56 18.18
CA ASP A 359 21.69 -0.10 19.46
C ASP A 359 23.01 -0.81 19.77
N SER A 360 24.11 -0.12 19.54
CA SER A 360 25.48 -0.68 19.65
C SER A 360 25.82 -1.27 21.01
N TRP A 361 25.09 -0.89 22.04
CA TRP A 361 25.26 -1.43 23.38
C TRP A 361 24.53 -2.76 23.58
N LEU A 362 23.60 -3.11 22.72
CA LEU A 362 22.82 -4.34 22.77
C LEU A 362 23.41 -5.46 21.89
N GLY A 363 24.70 -5.72 22.00
CA GLY A 363 25.35 -6.76 21.22
C GLY A 363 24.79 -8.18 21.43
N ALA A 364 24.14 -8.43 22.58
CA ALA A 364 23.43 -9.70 22.81
C ALA A 364 22.15 -9.86 21.96
N ASP A 365 21.62 -8.77 21.43
CA ASP A 365 20.42 -8.71 20.58
C ASP A 365 20.77 -8.27 19.14
N ASN A 366 22.00 -8.55 18.70
CA ASN A 366 22.55 -8.25 17.37
C ASN A 366 22.64 -6.74 17.05
N GLY A 367 22.68 -5.86 18.05
CA GLY A 367 22.66 -4.41 17.86
C GLY A 367 24.02 -3.80 17.49
N ASP A 368 25.07 -4.58 17.18
CA ASP A 368 26.42 -4.07 16.97
C ASP A 368 27.17 -4.71 15.77
N ASP A 369 26.48 -5.33 14.83
CA ASP A 369 27.11 -6.08 13.74
C ASP A 369 26.89 -5.50 12.33
N MET A 370 26.27 -4.34 12.23
CA MET A 370 25.93 -3.63 10.97
C MET A 370 24.93 -4.37 10.07
N LEU A 371 24.17 -5.31 10.62
CA LEU A 371 23.19 -6.11 9.90
C LEU A 371 21.78 -5.81 10.40
N TRP A 372 20.84 -5.86 9.50
CA TRP A 372 19.43 -5.88 9.89
C TRP A 372 19.02 -7.32 10.20
N ASN A 373 19.19 -7.75 11.42
CA ASN A 373 18.96 -9.11 11.89
C ASN A 373 18.30 -9.14 13.28
N PRO A 374 17.06 -8.64 13.41
CA PRO A 374 16.38 -8.51 14.69
C PRO A 374 16.28 -9.82 15.46
N SER A 375 16.30 -9.72 16.80
CA SER A 375 16.02 -10.83 17.71
C SER A 375 14.52 -10.90 18.05
N PRO A 376 14.03 -11.99 18.67
CA PRO A 376 12.67 -12.07 19.18
C PRO A 376 12.47 -11.36 20.53
N ASN A 377 13.52 -10.74 21.08
CA ASN A 377 13.49 -10.16 22.42
C ASN A 377 12.83 -8.78 22.41
N ILE A 378 11.71 -8.64 23.08
CA ILE A 378 11.08 -7.33 23.32
C ILE A 378 11.89 -6.56 24.36
N TYR A 379 12.41 -7.26 25.37
CA TYR A 379 13.18 -6.68 26.45
C TYR A 379 14.65 -7.06 26.28
N GLY A 380 15.49 -6.10 26.03
CA GLY A 380 16.93 -6.31 25.92
C GLY A 380 17.54 -6.85 27.21
N GLY A 381 18.41 -7.83 27.07
CA GLY A 381 19.03 -8.58 28.16
C GLY A 381 20.09 -7.83 28.94
N VAL A 382 19.86 -6.58 29.37
CA VAL A 382 20.79 -5.89 30.26
C VAL A 382 20.48 -6.27 31.70
N GLY A 383 21.12 -7.32 32.15
CA GLY A 383 21.17 -7.64 33.53
C GLY A 383 21.97 -6.61 34.34
N GLY A 384 21.35 -5.53 34.72
CA GLY A 384 21.93 -4.49 35.56
C GLY A 384 21.45 -3.13 35.12
N GLY A 385 20.55 -2.52 35.86
CA GLY A 385 19.90 -1.28 35.52
C GLY A 385 20.87 -0.19 35.08
N PHE A 386 20.45 0.55 34.08
CA PHE A 386 21.04 1.83 33.73
C PHE A 386 21.11 2.71 34.99
N GLY A 387 22.27 3.24 35.28
CA GLY A 387 22.44 4.25 36.32
C GLY A 387 22.27 3.77 37.77
N GLY A 388 22.86 2.66 38.16
CA GLY A 388 23.23 2.43 39.56
C GLY A 388 22.11 2.30 40.59
N GLY A 389 20.89 2.01 40.23
CA GLY A 389 19.78 1.85 41.17
C GLY A 389 18.64 1.05 40.57
N GLY A 390 18.48 -0.15 40.95
CA GLY A 390 17.36 -1.08 40.88
C GLY A 390 16.40 -0.97 39.68
N GLY A 391 16.68 -1.72 38.67
CA GLY A 391 16.21 -1.85 37.40
C GLY A 391 14.75 -2.02 37.06
N GLY A 392 14.20 -1.15 36.27
CA GLY A 392 13.11 -1.49 35.36
C GLY A 392 13.69 -2.10 34.08
N SER A 393 13.04 -3.14 33.55
CA SER A 393 13.37 -3.68 32.25
C SER A 393 12.89 -2.71 31.18
N ALA A 394 13.78 -2.13 30.41
CA ALA A 394 13.41 -1.32 29.26
C ALA A 394 12.99 -2.22 28.09
N ILE A 395 12.14 -1.72 27.22
CA ILE A 395 11.77 -2.39 25.97
C ILE A 395 12.80 -2.03 24.92
N TYR A 396 13.43 -2.98 24.30
CA TYR A 396 14.52 -2.73 23.35
C TYR A 396 14.23 -3.16 21.92
N ALA A 397 13.08 -3.75 21.66
CA ALA A 397 12.66 -4.11 20.31
C ALA A 397 13.77 -4.80 19.48
N GLY A 398 14.24 -5.93 19.95
CA GLY A 398 15.14 -6.79 19.18
C GLY A 398 16.44 -6.14 18.71
N GLY A 399 17.18 -5.42 19.57
CA GLY A 399 18.40 -4.70 19.23
C GLY A 399 18.14 -3.35 18.55
N GLN A 400 16.90 -2.91 18.53
CA GLN A 400 16.43 -1.65 17.94
C GLN A 400 16.69 -1.51 16.45
N HIS A 401 16.50 -2.60 15.71
CA HIS A 401 16.61 -2.61 14.25
C HIS A 401 15.42 -1.92 13.55
N TRP A 402 15.06 -0.72 14.01
CA TRP A 402 13.99 0.07 13.42
C TRP A 402 14.23 0.31 11.94
N ILE A 403 13.17 0.30 11.14
CA ILE A 403 13.25 0.55 9.70
C ILE A 403 12.70 1.93 9.43
N TYR A 404 13.45 2.76 8.72
CA TYR A 404 13.04 4.11 8.34
C TYR A 404 12.89 4.21 6.83
N VAL A 405 11.76 4.76 6.37
CA VAL A 405 11.47 4.99 4.96
C VAL A 405 11.35 6.50 4.72
N PHE A 406 12.10 7.00 3.75
CA PHE A 406 12.17 8.43 3.44
C PHE A 406 11.56 8.68 2.07
N LYS A 407 10.58 9.61 1.99
CA LYS A 407 10.01 10.00 0.71
C LYS A 407 10.93 10.93 -0.06
N ASN A 408 10.86 10.91 -1.39
CA ASN A 408 11.45 11.92 -2.22
C ASN A 408 10.73 13.27 -1.99
N SER A 409 11.50 14.28 -1.60
CA SER A 409 11.00 15.64 -1.31
C SER A 409 11.60 16.70 -2.22
N GLN A 410 12.26 16.32 -3.31
CA GLN A 410 12.92 17.26 -4.24
C GLN A 410 11.95 18.18 -4.98
N TYR A 411 10.69 17.79 -5.04
CA TYR A 411 9.66 18.48 -5.82
C TYR A 411 8.76 19.40 -4.98
N GLU A 412 9.07 19.59 -3.70
CA GLU A 412 8.30 20.43 -2.81
C GLU A 412 8.93 21.83 -2.68
N GLU A 413 8.13 22.89 -2.71
CA GLU A 413 8.57 24.29 -2.79
C GLU A 413 9.44 24.73 -1.61
N GLY A 414 10.46 25.53 -1.90
CA GLY A 414 11.06 26.48 -0.94
C GLY A 414 12.31 26.07 -0.18
N THR A 415 12.96 24.89 -0.39
CA THR A 415 14.20 24.56 0.31
C THR A 415 15.28 23.93 -0.56
N GLU A 416 16.52 24.38 -0.40
CA GLU A 416 17.73 23.70 -0.87
C GLU A 416 17.95 22.42 -0.02
N ASN A 417 18.54 21.39 -0.58
CA ASN A 417 18.88 20.11 0.07
C ASN A 417 17.68 19.25 0.51
N ARG A 418 16.94 18.75 -0.45
CA ARG A 418 15.82 17.84 -0.22
C ARG A 418 16.18 16.38 -0.47
N MET A 419 15.47 15.48 0.20
CA MET A 419 15.65 14.03 0.06
C MET A 419 15.38 13.60 -1.40
N PRO A 420 16.36 12.98 -2.08
CA PRO A 420 16.13 12.42 -3.41
C PRO A 420 15.38 11.07 -3.34
N ALA A 421 14.94 10.57 -4.50
CA ALA A 421 14.69 9.16 -4.69
C ALA A 421 15.98 8.36 -4.38
N TYR A 422 15.89 7.04 -4.34
CA TYR A 422 17.01 6.18 -3.96
C TYR A 422 18.31 6.54 -4.70
N ASP A 423 19.32 6.94 -3.96
CA ASP A 423 20.65 7.35 -4.42
C ASP A 423 21.78 6.53 -3.77
N GLU A 424 21.48 5.28 -3.41
CA GLU A 424 22.38 4.41 -2.63
C GLU A 424 22.70 4.95 -1.23
N GLY A 425 21.80 5.78 -0.66
CA GLY A 425 21.92 6.39 0.65
C GLY A 425 22.94 7.53 0.73
N ALA A 426 23.38 8.08 -0.40
CA ALA A 426 24.39 9.12 -0.43
C ALA A 426 23.96 10.40 0.28
N TYR A 427 22.73 10.87 0.03
CA TYR A 427 22.18 12.04 0.71
C TYR A 427 22.07 11.84 2.23
N LEU A 428 21.60 10.65 2.65
CA LEU A 428 21.52 10.29 4.06
C LEU A 428 22.90 10.29 4.71
N TYR A 429 23.88 9.66 4.04
CA TYR A 429 25.26 9.61 4.51
C TYR A 429 25.83 11.02 4.75
N GLU A 430 25.71 11.91 3.76
CA GLU A 430 26.26 13.28 3.85
C GLU A 430 25.65 14.11 4.98
N ASN A 431 24.39 13.86 5.32
CA ASN A 431 23.67 14.64 6.34
C ASN A 431 23.67 14.01 7.73
N LEU A 432 23.98 12.71 7.87
CA LEU A 432 23.96 11.97 9.13
C LEU A 432 25.35 11.64 9.68
N GLU A 433 26.42 12.17 9.08
CA GLU A 433 27.77 11.99 9.65
C GLU A 433 27.85 12.47 11.11
N VAL A 434 28.68 11.79 11.90
CA VAL A 434 28.87 12.04 13.34
C VAL A 434 29.19 13.51 13.68
N SER A 435 29.79 14.23 12.75
CA SER A 435 30.01 15.67 12.88
C SER A 435 28.78 16.52 12.58
N GLY A 436 27.69 15.85 12.17
CA GLY A 436 26.43 16.51 11.82
C GLY A 436 25.80 17.19 13.02
N SER A 437 25.33 18.40 12.82
CA SER A 437 24.52 19.09 13.83
C SER A 437 23.15 18.43 13.92
N THR A 438 22.49 18.52 15.09
CA THR A 438 21.07 18.17 15.27
C THR A 438 20.17 18.75 14.17
N THR A 439 20.55 19.89 13.59
CA THR A 439 19.87 20.51 12.44
C THR A 439 19.88 19.61 11.20
N ASN A 440 20.97 18.90 10.92
CA ASN A 440 21.06 17.99 9.77
C ASN A 440 20.21 16.73 9.98
N VAL A 441 20.26 16.16 11.19
CA VAL A 441 19.42 15.01 11.55
C VAL A 441 17.93 15.37 11.39
N ARG A 442 17.51 16.51 11.94
CA ARG A 442 16.14 17.02 11.76
C ARG A 442 15.77 17.22 10.29
N ARG A 443 16.68 17.73 9.47
CA ARG A 443 16.44 17.89 8.02
C ARG A 443 16.17 16.57 7.34
N VAL A 444 16.94 15.55 7.64
CA VAL A 444 16.76 14.20 7.10
C VAL A 444 15.42 13.61 7.56
N PHE A 445 15.15 13.65 8.86
CA PHE A 445 13.97 13.01 9.43
C PHE A 445 12.65 13.73 9.11
N ARG A 446 12.69 14.96 8.63
CA ARG A 446 11.51 15.60 8.01
C ARG A 446 10.98 14.85 6.80
N ALA A 447 11.85 14.18 6.06
CA ALA A 447 11.43 13.36 4.93
C ALA A 447 11.08 11.91 5.32
N CYS A 448 11.25 11.54 6.59
CA CYS A 448 10.85 10.22 7.08
C CYS A 448 9.33 10.14 7.18
N THR A 449 8.72 9.22 6.46
CA THR A 449 7.26 9.06 6.45
C THR A 449 6.80 7.85 7.25
N TRP A 450 7.53 6.74 7.18
CA TRP A 450 7.15 5.50 7.82
C TRP A 450 8.29 4.92 8.65
N VAL A 451 7.93 4.35 9.78
CA VAL A 451 8.83 3.59 10.66
C VAL A 451 8.28 2.21 10.87
N GLY A 452 9.13 1.20 10.71
CA GLY A 452 8.82 -0.19 11.03
C GLY A 452 9.53 -0.62 12.32
N SER A 453 8.82 -1.37 13.16
CA SER A 453 9.48 -2.15 14.18
C SER A 453 10.17 -3.35 13.54
N SER A 454 11.13 -3.93 14.22
CA SER A 454 11.75 -5.18 13.79
C SER A 454 11.84 -6.12 14.96
N LEU A 455 10.93 -7.07 14.94
CA LEU A 455 10.87 -8.14 15.93
C LEU A 455 10.69 -9.46 15.20
N LEU A 456 11.56 -10.41 15.51
CA LEU A 456 11.44 -11.76 15.00
C LEU A 456 10.34 -12.48 15.79
N ASN A 457 9.43 -13.15 15.11
CA ASN A 457 8.38 -13.92 15.73
C ASN A 457 8.95 -15.19 16.40
N ASP A 458 8.47 -15.50 17.60
CA ASP A 458 8.90 -16.68 18.35
C ASP A 458 8.81 -17.97 17.53
N GLY A 459 9.90 -18.74 17.55
CA GLY A 459 9.98 -20.01 16.81
C GLY A 459 10.44 -19.90 15.37
N PHE A 460 10.76 -18.70 14.90
CA PHE A 460 11.40 -18.45 13.61
C PHE A 460 12.87 -18.08 13.79
N GLU A 461 13.67 -18.40 12.79
CA GLU A 461 15.08 -18.03 12.70
C GLU A 461 15.32 -17.37 11.34
N LEU A 462 16.17 -16.35 11.33
CA LEU A 462 16.66 -15.79 10.08
C LEU A 462 17.60 -16.78 9.40
N LEU A 463 17.71 -16.68 8.08
CA LEU A 463 18.72 -17.43 7.34
C LEU A 463 20.13 -16.90 7.66
N SER A 464 21.15 -17.62 7.25
CA SER A 464 22.50 -17.08 7.27
C SER A 464 22.60 -15.85 6.36
N ILE A 465 23.56 -14.97 6.63
CA ILE A 465 23.76 -13.81 5.74
C ILE A 465 24.14 -14.26 4.32
N GLU A 466 24.86 -15.37 4.19
CA GLU A 466 25.20 -15.95 2.90
C GLU A 466 23.94 -16.35 2.12
N ASP A 467 22.91 -16.85 2.80
CA ASP A 467 21.62 -17.27 2.23
C ASP A 467 20.60 -16.12 2.09
N GLY A 468 20.97 -14.89 2.47
CA GLY A 468 20.16 -13.68 2.27
C GLY A 468 19.25 -13.30 3.44
N LEU A 469 19.52 -13.74 4.66
CA LEU A 469 18.84 -13.39 5.92
C LEU A 469 17.35 -13.73 5.99
N ILE A 470 16.58 -13.38 4.98
CA ILE A 470 15.11 -13.43 4.98
C ILE A 470 14.61 -14.85 4.72
N PRO A 471 13.92 -15.49 5.68
CA PRO A 471 13.52 -16.90 5.55
C PRO A 471 12.29 -17.11 4.64
N ASN A 472 11.53 -16.06 4.38
CA ASN A 472 10.31 -16.07 3.59
C ASN A 472 10.02 -14.64 3.16
N ASP A 473 10.01 -14.35 1.87
CA ASP A 473 9.84 -13.00 1.37
C ASP A 473 8.51 -12.41 1.87
N ALA A 474 8.54 -11.14 2.23
CA ALA A 474 7.40 -10.44 2.80
C ALA A 474 7.19 -9.10 2.11
N ARG A 475 5.93 -8.75 1.86
CA ARG A 475 5.52 -7.45 1.35
C ARG A 475 4.63 -6.74 2.36
N ILE A 476 5.04 -5.57 2.75
CA ILE A 476 4.31 -4.65 3.61
C ILE A 476 3.72 -3.56 2.72
N ARG A 477 2.41 -3.40 2.74
CA ARG A 477 1.69 -2.33 2.05
C ARG A 477 1.27 -1.28 3.05
N LEU A 478 1.79 -0.07 2.90
CA LEU A 478 1.48 1.09 3.72
C LEU A 478 0.69 2.08 2.86
N ARG A 479 -0.54 2.36 3.24
CA ARG A 479 -1.46 3.20 2.46
C ARG A 479 -2.03 4.31 3.32
N VAL A 480 -2.22 5.46 2.70
CA VAL A 480 -2.87 6.61 3.31
C VAL A 480 -3.96 7.12 2.39
N ALA A 481 -5.14 7.26 2.93
CA ALA A 481 -6.28 7.85 2.21
C ALA A 481 -6.09 9.36 2.12
N LYS A 482 -6.01 9.88 0.90
CA LYS A 482 -5.86 11.30 0.63
C LYS A 482 -6.40 11.67 -0.75
N ALA A 483 -6.56 12.96 -1.01
CA ALA A 483 -7.00 13.47 -2.28
C ALA A 483 -5.98 13.19 -3.41
N TYR A 484 -6.43 13.28 -4.65
CA TYR A 484 -5.55 13.33 -5.81
C TYR A 484 -4.71 14.61 -5.77
N GLU A 485 -3.45 14.52 -6.14
CA GLU A 485 -2.50 15.62 -6.08
C GLU A 485 -1.76 15.81 -7.40
N LYS A 486 -1.33 17.04 -7.66
CA LYS A 486 -0.38 17.34 -8.74
C LYS A 486 0.96 16.65 -8.46
N TYR A 487 1.57 16.11 -9.50
CA TYR A 487 2.91 15.53 -9.41
C TYR A 487 3.59 15.46 -10.77
N SER A 488 4.87 15.83 -10.79
CA SER A 488 5.77 15.68 -11.94
C SER A 488 6.95 14.77 -11.58
N PRO A 489 7.31 13.80 -12.41
CA PRO A 489 8.48 12.94 -12.18
C PRO A 489 9.82 13.65 -12.44
N THR A 490 9.80 14.86 -12.98
CA THR A 490 10.98 15.68 -13.23
C THR A 490 11.04 16.82 -12.24
N ASN A 491 12.25 17.31 -11.95
CA ASN A 491 12.56 18.41 -11.02
C ASN A 491 11.95 19.76 -11.48
N VAL A 492 10.66 19.77 -11.72
CA VAL A 492 9.89 20.93 -12.18
C VAL A 492 8.96 21.32 -11.05
N ASP A 493 9.04 22.56 -10.63
CA ASP A 493 8.07 23.12 -9.73
C ASP A 493 6.66 22.96 -10.32
N ALA A 494 5.91 22.03 -9.76
CA ALA A 494 4.62 21.61 -10.35
C ALA A 494 3.55 22.71 -10.26
N GLU A 495 3.76 23.73 -9.42
CA GLU A 495 2.79 24.81 -9.28
C GLU A 495 2.89 25.88 -10.37
N ASP A 496 4.11 26.16 -10.87
CA ASP A 496 4.32 27.29 -11.81
C ASP A 496 4.93 26.88 -13.17
N ASN A 497 5.40 25.64 -13.33
CA ASN A 497 6.04 25.20 -14.55
C ASN A 497 5.34 24.00 -15.17
N TYR A 498 4.52 24.27 -16.16
CA TYR A 498 3.77 23.27 -16.92
C TYR A 498 4.51 22.82 -18.20
N ASP A 499 5.80 23.17 -18.35
CA ASP A 499 6.55 22.77 -19.56
C ASP A 499 6.70 21.24 -19.61
N GLY A 500 6.11 20.64 -20.64
CA GLY A 500 6.05 19.20 -20.82
C GLY A 500 4.86 18.48 -20.14
N ALA A 501 4.01 19.20 -19.39
CA ALA A 501 2.79 18.64 -18.86
C ALA A 501 1.69 18.53 -19.93
N THR A 502 0.95 17.42 -19.90
CA THR A 502 -0.23 17.20 -20.74
C THR A 502 -1.51 17.62 -20.01
N ASN A 503 -1.55 17.44 -18.70
CA ASN A 503 -2.70 17.77 -17.84
C ASN A 503 -2.30 18.69 -16.68
N PHE A 504 -1.39 19.64 -16.90
CA PHE A 504 -0.93 20.58 -15.86
C PHE A 504 -0.42 19.90 -14.59
N TRP A 505 0.16 18.73 -14.75
CA TRP A 505 0.59 17.81 -13.69
C TRP A 505 -0.52 17.28 -12.79
N ASN A 506 -1.80 17.57 -13.10
CA ASN A 506 -2.93 16.87 -12.47
C ASN A 506 -2.95 15.40 -12.88
N PRO A 507 -3.64 14.52 -12.13
CA PRO A 507 -3.71 13.12 -12.46
C PRO A 507 -4.21 12.86 -13.88
N LEU A 508 -3.38 12.13 -14.61
CA LEU A 508 -3.59 11.71 -15.98
C LEU A 508 -3.32 10.22 -16.10
N TYR A 509 -4.30 9.49 -16.57
CA TYR A 509 -4.22 8.04 -16.72
C TYR A 509 -4.56 7.63 -18.15
N THR A 510 -3.96 6.52 -18.58
CA THR A 510 -4.32 5.85 -19.84
C THR A 510 -4.61 4.38 -19.60
N PHE A 511 -5.46 3.82 -20.46
CA PHE A 511 -5.69 2.38 -20.50
C PHE A 511 -6.09 1.92 -21.89
N SER A 512 -5.93 0.63 -22.16
CA SER A 512 -6.29 0.01 -23.42
C SER A 512 -7.38 -1.04 -23.22
N THR A 513 -8.34 -1.06 -24.12
CA THR A 513 -9.36 -2.11 -24.17
C THR A 513 -9.17 -3.08 -25.33
N LYS A 514 -8.06 -2.96 -26.08
CA LYS A 514 -7.81 -3.77 -27.30
C LYS A 514 -7.87 -5.26 -27.08
N ASP A 515 -7.28 -5.73 -25.99
CA ASP A 515 -7.23 -7.16 -25.69
C ASP A 515 -8.56 -7.73 -25.21
N ILE A 516 -9.45 -6.86 -24.73
CA ILE A 516 -10.76 -7.22 -24.17
C ILE A 516 -11.94 -6.78 -25.04
N ALA A 517 -11.68 -6.12 -26.15
CA ALA A 517 -12.69 -5.61 -27.04
C ALA A 517 -13.60 -6.69 -27.62
N ALA A 518 -14.84 -6.32 -27.89
CA ALA A 518 -15.78 -7.18 -28.59
C ALA A 518 -15.40 -7.26 -30.08
N VAL A 519 -15.13 -8.43 -30.58
CA VAL A 519 -14.80 -8.64 -32.00
C VAL A 519 -16.00 -9.13 -32.81
N PRO A 520 -16.19 -8.64 -34.05
CA PRO A 520 -17.21 -9.18 -34.95
C PRO A 520 -16.96 -10.67 -35.23
N MET A 521 -17.98 -11.46 -35.13
CA MET A 521 -17.89 -12.91 -35.31
C MET A 521 -17.63 -13.30 -36.78
N GLN A 522 -16.54 -14.06 -37.02
CA GLN A 522 -16.40 -14.83 -38.27
C GLN A 522 -16.89 -16.26 -38.00
N ASP A 523 -17.49 -16.92 -39.01
CA ASP A 523 -18.15 -18.26 -38.91
C ASP A 523 -17.30 -19.37 -38.28
N THR A 524 -15.99 -19.27 -38.28
CA THR A 524 -15.06 -20.25 -37.70
C THR A 524 -14.86 -20.10 -36.18
N VAL A 525 -15.35 -19.03 -35.55
CA VAL A 525 -15.17 -18.73 -34.12
C VAL A 525 -16.41 -19.12 -33.30
N LEU A 526 -17.52 -19.45 -33.96
CA LEU A 526 -18.83 -19.68 -33.33
C LEU A 526 -18.84 -20.81 -32.26
N THR A 527 -18.03 -21.83 -32.41
CA THR A 527 -17.96 -22.90 -31.42
C THR A 527 -17.13 -22.54 -30.19
N SER A 528 -16.15 -21.67 -30.31
CA SER A 528 -15.34 -21.23 -29.16
C SER A 528 -16.08 -20.27 -28.23
N VAL A 529 -17.06 -19.53 -28.77
CA VAL A 529 -17.92 -18.62 -27.99
C VAL A 529 -18.72 -19.33 -26.91
N LEU A 530 -19.18 -20.57 -27.22
CA LEU A 530 -19.90 -21.36 -26.22
C LEU A 530 -19.01 -21.74 -25.04
N ASP A 531 -17.68 -21.79 -25.24
CA ASP A 531 -16.75 -22.17 -24.18
C ASP A 531 -16.55 -21.05 -23.16
N GLU A 532 -16.79 -19.79 -23.53
CA GLU A 532 -16.70 -18.62 -22.66
C GLU A 532 -17.91 -18.48 -21.72
N ILE A 533 -19.06 -19.13 -22.03
CA ILE A 533 -20.24 -19.06 -21.18
C ILE A 533 -19.91 -19.63 -19.80
N ASN A 534 -20.13 -18.82 -18.76
CA ASN A 534 -19.79 -19.17 -17.40
C ASN A 534 -20.91 -18.84 -16.41
N VAL A 535 -20.77 -19.29 -15.16
CA VAL A 535 -21.72 -19.00 -14.08
C VAL A 535 -20.95 -18.59 -12.83
N VAL A 536 -21.27 -17.43 -12.29
CA VAL A 536 -20.56 -16.83 -11.18
C VAL A 536 -21.49 -16.40 -10.04
N PRO A 537 -21.09 -16.63 -8.78
CA PRO A 537 -19.96 -17.46 -8.35
C PRO A 537 -20.23 -18.97 -8.51
N ASN A 538 -19.19 -19.72 -8.81
CA ASN A 538 -19.23 -21.17 -8.86
C ASN A 538 -17.94 -21.76 -8.26
N PRO A 539 -17.97 -22.36 -7.06
CA PRO A 539 -19.17 -22.64 -6.26
C PRO A 539 -19.75 -21.41 -5.55
N TYR A 540 -21.05 -21.45 -5.27
CA TYR A 540 -21.74 -20.45 -4.46
C TYR A 540 -21.76 -20.91 -2.99
N TYR A 541 -21.21 -20.09 -2.11
CA TYR A 541 -21.13 -20.34 -0.66
C TYR A 541 -22.04 -19.41 0.12
N ALA A 542 -23.35 -19.58 -0.03
CA ALA A 542 -24.39 -18.86 0.71
C ALA A 542 -24.32 -17.31 0.58
N PHE A 543 -23.44 -16.76 -0.25
CA PHE A 543 -23.27 -15.34 -0.52
C PHE A 543 -22.66 -15.12 -1.91
N SER A 544 -23.08 -14.03 -2.56
CA SER A 544 -22.50 -13.53 -3.80
C SER A 544 -22.35 -12.02 -3.70
N GLN A 545 -21.29 -11.45 -4.26
CA GLN A 545 -21.09 -10.00 -4.35
C GLN A 545 -22.18 -9.28 -5.18
N TYR A 546 -22.99 -10.01 -5.93
CA TYR A 546 -24.11 -9.50 -6.70
C TYR A 546 -25.39 -9.33 -5.86
N GLU A 547 -25.39 -9.71 -4.59
CA GLU A 547 -26.53 -9.64 -3.69
C GLU A 547 -26.61 -8.29 -3.01
N THR A 548 -27.77 -7.64 -3.10
CA THR A 548 -28.01 -6.32 -2.51
C THR A 548 -28.48 -6.40 -1.05
N SER A 549 -28.89 -7.58 -0.57
CA SER A 549 -29.32 -7.80 0.80
C SER A 549 -29.20 -9.28 1.20
N LYS A 550 -29.28 -9.58 2.50
CA LYS A 550 -29.28 -10.96 3.02
C LYS A 550 -30.41 -11.85 2.50
N LEU A 551 -31.46 -11.27 1.91
CA LEU A 551 -32.61 -11.98 1.35
C LEU A 551 -32.53 -12.11 -0.18
N ASP A 552 -31.58 -11.46 -0.81
CA ASP A 552 -31.35 -11.48 -2.24
C ASP A 552 -30.27 -12.53 -2.55
N ASN A 553 -30.68 -13.75 -2.81
CA ASN A 553 -29.77 -14.80 -3.24
C ASN A 553 -29.72 -14.81 -4.76
N ARG A 554 -28.57 -14.51 -5.37
CA ARG A 554 -28.46 -14.51 -6.82
C ARG A 554 -27.08 -14.91 -7.32
N ILE A 555 -27.08 -15.46 -8.51
CA ILE A 555 -25.90 -15.72 -9.33
C ILE A 555 -26.09 -15.13 -10.71
N LYS A 556 -24.99 -14.93 -11.43
CA LYS A 556 -25.03 -14.51 -12.83
C LYS A 556 -24.57 -15.65 -13.74
N ILE A 557 -25.28 -15.79 -14.85
CA ILE A 557 -24.82 -16.58 -15.99
C ILE A 557 -24.30 -15.55 -16.99
N THR A 558 -23.03 -15.59 -17.31
CA THR A 558 -22.30 -14.55 -18.04
C THR A 558 -21.87 -15.02 -19.43
N ASN A 559 -21.42 -14.07 -20.24
CA ASN A 559 -20.94 -14.31 -21.61
C ASN A 559 -22.01 -14.93 -22.50
N LEU A 560 -23.27 -14.53 -22.28
CA LEU A 560 -24.41 -15.00 -23.02
C LEU A 560 -24.60 -14.20 -24.31
N PRO A 561 -24.88 -14.85 -25.44
CA PRO A 561 -25.23 -14.16 -26.67
C PRO A 561 -26.61 -13.48 -26.56
N GLU A 562 -26.89 -12.55 -27.49
CA GLU A 562 -28.14 -11.80 -27.54
C GLU A 562 -29.37 -12.70 -27.51
N VAL A 563 -29.34 -13.81 -28.26
CA VAL A 563 -30.46 -14.77 -28.34
C VAL A 563 -30.00 -16.11 -27.83
N CYS A 564 -30.53 -16.56 -26.69
CA CYS A 564 -30.30 -17.92 -26.18
C CYS A 564 -31.44 -18.39 -25.26
N THR A 565 -31.50 -19.70 -25.07
CA THR A 565 -32.40 -20.32 -24.09
C THR A 565 -31.59 -21.04 -23.03
N ILE A 566 -31.81 -20.66 -21.76
CA ILE A 566 -31.12 -21.25 -20.62
C ILE A 566 -32.09 -22.15 -19.87
N ARG A 567 -31.73 -23.40 -19.63
CA ARG A 567 -32.49 -24.36 -18.84
C ARG A 567 -31.67 -24.90 -17.71
N ILE A 568 -32.20 -24.83 -16.51
CA ILE A 568 -31.53 -25.27 -15.29
C ILE A 568 -32.21 -26.55 -14.78
N TYR A 569 -31.41 -27.57 -14.58
CA TYR A 569 -31.87 -28.88 -14.15
C TYR A 569 -31.23 -29.29 -12.83
N ASN A 570 -31.94 -30.09 -12.04
CA ASN A 570 -31.33 -30.80 -10.92
C ASN A 570 -30.65 -32.11 -11.44
N LEU A 571 -29.96 -32.81 -10.54
CA LEU A 571 -29.25 -34.05 -10.90
C LEU A 571 -30.17 -35.20 -11.39
N GLN A 572 -31.46 -35.14 -11.11
CA GLN A 572 -32.45 -36.10 -11.61
C GLN A 572 -32.99 -35.73 -13.00
N GLY A 573 -32.48 -34.64 -13.60
CA GLY A 573 -32.94 -34.19 -14.91
C GLY A 573 -34.26 -33.41 -14.90
N THR A 574 -34.76 -33.02 -13.70
CA THR A 574 -35.98 -32.25 -13.61
C THR A 574 -35.67 -30.76 -13.87
N LEU A 575 -36.46 -30.14 -14.77
CA LEU A 575 -36.35 -28.73 -15.04
C LEU A 575 -36.73 -27.90 -13.79
N VAL A 576 -35.82 -27.04 -13.38
CA VAL A 576 -35.95 -26.15 -12.22
C VAL A 576 -36.36 -24.76 -12.64
N ARG A 577 -35.69 -24.20 -13.65
CA ARG A 577 -35.92 -22.84 -14.17
C ARG A 577 -35.58 -22.77 -15.64
N GLN A 578 -36.30 -21.93 -16.40
CA GLN A 578 -35.95 -21.58 -17.77
C GLN A 578 -35.96 -20.07 -17.96
N PHE A 579 -35.01 -19.61 -18.75
CA PHE A 579 -34.94 -18.22 -19.23
C PHE A 579 -34.87 -18.26 -20.76
N SER A 580 -35.62 -17.36 -21.38
CA SER A 580 -35.50 -17.08 -22.83
C SER A 580 -34.98 -15.67 -22.95
N LYS A 581 -33.78 -15.50 -23.47
CA LYS A 581 -33.09 -14.24 -23.65
C LYS A 581 -33.18 -13.81 -25.09
N ALA A 582 -33.56 -12.57 -25.34
CA ALA A 582 -33.56 -11.90 -26.64
C ALA A 582 -33.34 -10.39 -26.43
N ASP A 583 -32.23 -10.07 -25.77
CA ASP A 583 -31.80 -8.72 -25.43
C ASP A 583 -30.27 -8.63 -25.55
N PRO A 584 -29.68 -7.41 -25.66
CA PRO A 584 -28.25 -7.23 -25.85
C PRO A 584 -27.40 -7.46 -24.59
N LEU A 585 -28.02 -7.68 -23.41
CA LEU A 585 -27.27 -7.93 -22.20
C LEU A 585 -26.49 -9.25 -22.31
N THR A 586 -25.29 -9.28 -21.78
CA THR A 586 -24.41 -10.45 -21.84
C THR A 586 -24.59 -11.38 -20.64
N SER A 587 -25.52 -11.10 -19.76
CA SER A 587 -25.75 -11.91 -18.57
C SER A 587 -27.23 -12.05 -18.21
N VAL A 588 -27.52 -13.11 -17.48
CA VAL A 588 -28.84 -13.37 -16.88
C VAL A 588 -28.66 -13.66 -15.39
N ASP A 589 -29.40 -12.93 -14.57
CA ASP A 589 -29.44 -13.19 -13.14
C ASP A 589 -30.41 -14.33 -12.83
N TRP A 590 -29.96 -15.28 -12.03
CA TRP A 590 -30.84 -16.30 -11.46
C TRP A 590 -30.96 -16.09 -9.95
N ASP A 591 -32.18 -15.83 -9.49
CA ASP A 591 -32.54 -15.56 -8.10
C ASP A 591 -32.59 -16.84 -7.21
N LEU A 592 -31.98 -17.92 -7.66
CA LEU A 592 -31.92 -19.22 -6.99
C LEU A 592 -33.30 -19.78 -6.60
N LYS A 593 -34.33 -19.50 -7.42
CA LYS A 593 -35.69 -20.00 -7.29
C LYS A 593 -36.09 -20.81 -8.51
N ASN A 594 -37.03 -21.72 -8.29
CA ASN A 594 -37.63 -22.49 -9.38
C ASN A 594 -38.75 -21.70 -10.11
N GLU A 595 -39.36 -22.29 -11.11
CA GLU A 595 -40.48 -21.71 -11.88
C GLU A 595 -41.67 -21.21 -11.03
N ARG A 596 -41.82 -21.75 -9.82
CA ARG A 596 -42.90 -21.38 -8.87
C ARG A 596 -42.43 -20.39 -7.81
N ASN A 597 -41.28 -19.73 -8.00
CA ASN A 597 -40.65 -18.82 -7.05
C ASN A 597 -40.33 -19.44 -5.67
N VAL A 598 -40.12 -20.75 -5.61
CA VAL A 598 -39.68 -21.43 -4.41
C VAL A 598 -38.16 -21.54 -4.43
N PRO A 599 -37.46 -21.16 -3.35
CA PRO A 599 -35.99 -21.30 -3.24
C PRO A 599 -35.55 -22.74 -3.48
N ILE A 600 -34.45 -22.90 -4.19
CA ILE A 600 -33.86 -24.22 -4.46
C ILE A 600 -33.08 -24.74 -3.26
N ALA A 601 -32.86 -26.03 -3.18
CA ALA A 601 -32.00 -26.64 -2.16
C ALA A 601 -30.52 -26.50 -2.54
N GLY A 602 -29.62 -26.57 -1.55
CA GLY A 602 -28.19 -26.71 -1.81
C GLY A 602 -27.90 -28.01 -2.58
N GLY A 603 -26.96 -27.94 -3.51
CA GLY A 603 -26.58 -29.09 -4.34
C GLY A 603 -25.94 -28.71 -5.67
N VAL A 604 -25.85 -29.70 -6.55
CA VAL A 604 -25.34 -29.52 -7.92
C VAL A 604 -26.50 -29.33 -8.87
N TYR A 605 -26.39 -28.35 -9.74
CA TYR A 605 -27.33 -28.06 -10.82
C TYR A 605 -26.62 -28.09 -12.16
N ILE A 606 -27.33 -28.46 -13.19
CA ILE A 606 -26.87 -28.47 -14.59
C ILE A 606 -27.56 -27.29 -15.28
N ILE A 607 -26.79 -26.39 -15.82
CA ILE A 607 -27.25 -25.25 -16.58
C ILE A 607 -26.93 -25.51 -18.03
N HIS A 608 -27.96 -25.63 -18.84
CA HIS A 608 -27.87 -25.87 -20.27
C HIS A 608 -28.27 -24.64 -21.04
N VAL A 609 -27.35 -24.10 -21.82
CA VAL A 609 -27.53 -22.92 -22.64
C VAL A 609 -27.57 -23.34 -24.08
N GLU A 610 -28.68 -23.11 -24.76
CA GLU A 610 -28.90 -23.42 -26.17
C GLU A 610 -28.90 -22.10 -26.97
N VAL A 611 -28.01 -22.01 -27.96
CA VAL A 611 -27.87 -20.84 -28.85
C VAL A 611 -28.29 -21.21 -30.23
N PRO A 612 -29.39 -20.65 -30.76
CA PRO A 612 -29.91 -21.02 -32.09
C PRO A 612 -28.88 -20.81 -33.20
N GLY A 613 -28.64 -21.86 -33.99
CA GLY A 613 -27.71 -21.82 -35.14
C GLY A 613 -26.21 -21.93 -34.77
N ILE A 614 -25.86 -22.01 -33.48
CA ILE A 614 -24.46 -22.10 -33.02
C ILE A 614 -24.21 -23.43 -32.28
N GLY A 615 -25.08 -23.81 -31.36
CA GLY A 615 -24.92 -25.03 -30.57
C GLY A 615 -25.43 -24.88 -29.14
N ASP A 616 -24.89 -25.71 -28.25
CA ASP A 616 -25.25 -25.67 -26.83
C ASP A 616 -24.03 -25.81 -25.92
N LYS A 617 -24.14 -25.25 -24.70
CA LYS A 617 -23.17 -25.38 -23.63
C LYS A 617 -23.83 -25.89 -22.37
N THR A 618 -23.17 -26.84 -21.73
CA THR A 618 -23.60 -27.38 -20.44
C THR A 618 -22.60 -27.00 -19.35
N LEU A 619 -23.08 -26.30 -18.32
CA LEU A 619 -22.31 -25.91 -17.17
C LEU A 619 -22.76 -26.70 -15.94
N LYS A 620 -21.84 -26.94 -15.02
CA LYS A 620 -22.12 -27.48 -13.70
C LYS A 620 -21.99 -26.39 -12.68
N TRP A 621 -23.04 -26.14 -11.92
CA TRP A 621 -23.01 -25.16 -10.82
C TRP A 621 -23.24 -25.84 -9.50
N PHE A 622 -22.49 -25.45 -8.48
CA PHE A 622 -22.59 -25.97 -7.14
C PHE A 622 -22.95 -24.85 -6.17
N GLY A 623 -24.04 -25.02 -5.40
CA GLY A 623 -24.51 -24.04 -4.43
C GLY A 623 -24.75 -24.61 -3.04
N ILE A 624 -24.22 -23.94 -2.04
CA ILE A 624 -24.57 -24.11 -0.62
C ILE A 624 -25.47 -22.94 -0.23
N MET A 625 -26.73 -23.24 0.08
CA MET A 625 -27.71 -22.21 0.45
C MET A 625 -27.57 -21.81 1.91
N ARG A 626 -27.91 -20.56 2.22
CA ARG A 626 -28.07 -20.13 3.61
C ARG A 626 -29.20 -20.91 4.27
N PRO A 627 -29.04 -21.35 5.53
CA PRO A 627 -30.19 -21.75 6.32
C PRO A 627 -31.15 -20.56 6.44
N THR A 628 -32.43 -20.79 6.24
CA THR A 628 -33.45 -19.76 6.48
C THR A 628 -33.56 -19.56 7.99
N ASP A 629 -32.94 -18.53 8.50
CA ASP A 629 -33.10 -18.13 9.91
C ASP A 629 -34.41 -17.34 10.03
N LEU A 630 -35.44 -18.01 10.55
CA LEU A 630 -36.75 -17.43 10.76
C LEU A 630 -36.89 -16.68 12.11
N ASP A 631 -35.83 -16.72 12.95
CA ASP A 631 -35.87 -16.17 14.30
C ASP A 631 -35.41 -14.69 14.37
N ASN A 632 -35.00 -14.09 13.25
CA ASN A 632 -34.54 -12.69 13.18
C ASN A 632 -35.34 -11.83 12.16
N PHE A 633 -36.67 -12.00 12.12
CA PHE A 633 -37.57 -11.08 11.43
C PHE A 633 -38.30 -10.18 12.42
#